data_ab6df84f266628d47a42303fe6ae3d34
#
_entry.id   ab6df84f266628d47a42303fe6ae3d34
#
_cell.length_a   1.000
_cell.length_b   1.000
_cell.length_c   1.000
_cell.angle_alpha   90.00
_cell.angle_beta   90.00
_cell.angle_gamma   90.00
#
_symmetry.space_group_name_H-M   'P 1'
#
loop_
_entity.id
_entity.type
_entity.pdbx_description
1 polymer ?
#
loop_
_entity_poly.entity_id
_entity_poly.type
_entity_poly.pdbx_seq_one_letter_code
_entity_poly.pdbx_strand_id
1 'polypeptide(L)'
;MLNYLATQDESKCCGCGACVEICPQKALPMKPNKEGFQYPALDANRCVDCKLCEKVCPEMNPPQKAEPLDIYALQSKNAEELFESSSGGAFRLVADSVIQQGGAVVGCVWNEKMEPVLTIADSLDGLRPMQGSKYLSSSTEHTYSQTKKLLDAGRMVLFTGTPCQCAGLLNFLRKPYDNLLTMDFLCHGVPSQMAFDAYREHCEKQRNGKMSQYKCRDKSAHGWAISESYCVNGKKYTAHGMTSPYLFGFISGYFNRYSCYTCKFRGLERFTDYTISDFWGYQQKLHNHDGISAFQVNTQKGKEFMTRFEQNARYHIAKREDVAVENPAILHSHEENVPELRKTIYQQIQTDGWAVVEKKYLRCRHFYLKKLWYALPDHVTIKLRKLKH
;
A
#
# COMPACT_ATOMS: atom_id res chain seq x y z
N MET A 1 14.06 2.28 25.73
CA MET A 1 14.50 1.52 24.50
C MET A 1 13.26 1.13 23.71
N LEU A 2 13.31 1.19 22.37
CA LEU A 2 12.21 0.72 21.51
C LEU A 2 11.81 -0.72 21.86
N ASN A 3 10.50 -1.02 21.90
CA ASN A 3 10.01 -2.36 22.27
C ASN A 3 10.64 -3.47 21.43
N TYR A 4 10.79 -3.25 20.11
CA TYR A 4 11.47 -4.18 19.22
C TYR A 4 12.93 -4.43 19.62
N LEU A 5 13.70 -3.37 19.93
CA LEU A 5 15.11 -3.52 20.31
C LEU A 5 15.29 -4.20 21.67
N ALA A 6 14.33 -4.01 22.58
CA ALA A 6 14.35 -4.62 23.91
C ALA A 6 14.00 -6.11 23.87
N THR A 7 13.08 -6.51 22.99
CA THR A 7 12.50 -7.87 22.98
C THR A 7 12.94 -8.71 21.79
N GLN A 8 13.46 -8.09 20.72
CA GLN A 8 13.69 -8.70 19.41
C GLN A 8 12.41 -9.31 18.79
N ASP A 9 11.24 -8.92 19.28
CA ASP A 9 9.94 -9.34 18.78
C ASP A 9 9.59 -8.54 17.51
N GLU A 10 9.67 -9.18 16.36
CA GLU A 10 9.40 -8.60 15.06
C GLU A 10 7.97 -8.06 14.89
N SER A 11 7.01 -8.52 15.71
CA SER A 11 5.65 -8.00 15.73
C SER A 11 5.55 -6.59 16.34
N LYS A 12 6.57 -6.12 17.06
CA LYS A 12 6.63 -4.81 17.72
C LYS A 12 7.23 -3.70 16.85
N CYS A 13 7.44 -3.95 15.55
CA CYS A 13 7.98 -2.95 14.64
C CYS A 13 7.27 -2.98 13.28
N CYS A 14 6.57 -1.91 12.93
CA CYS A 14 5.91 -1.77 11.63
C CYS A 14 6.85 -1.32 10.48
N GLY A 15 8.11 -1.00 10.76
CA GLY A 15 9.10 -0.62 9.76
C GLY A 15 8.92 0.79 9.19
N CYS A 16 8.22 1.70 9.87
CA CYS A 16 7.90 3.04 9.36
C CYS A 16 9.11 3.99 9.25
N GLY A 17 10.27 3.67 9.82
CA GLY A 17 11.48 4.49 9.71
C GLY A 17 11.55 5.74 10.60
N ALA A 18 10.50 6.13 11.33
CA ALA A 18 10.48 7.36 12.12
C ALA A 18 11.61 7.45 13.17
N CYS A 19 11.91 6.32 13.84
CA CYS A 19 12.99 6.23 14.82
C CYS A 19 14.37 6.43 14.20
N VAL A 20 14.54 6.06 12.94
CA VAL A 20 15.80 6.24 12.18
C VAL A 20 16.00 7.71 11.85
N GLU A 21 14.99 8.34 11.27
CA GLU A 21 15.07 9.74 10.82
C GLU A 21 15.16 10.74 11.98
N ILE A 22 14.54 10.46 13.13
CA ILE A 22 14.59 11.35 14.29
C ILE A 22 15.93 11.27 15.04
N CYS A 23 16.74 10.22 14.82
CA CYS A 23 17.95 10.01 15.60
C CYS A 23 19.08 10.99 15.18
N PRO A 24 19.45 11.96 16.04
CA PRO A 24 20.47 12.96 15.69
C PRO A 24 21.87 12.32 15.55
N GLN A 25 22.10 11.21 16.25
CA GLN A 25 23.36 10.48 16.22
C GLN A 25 23.42 9.42 15.11
N LYS A 26 22.32 9.24 14.33
CA LYS A 26 22.21 8.18 13.31
C LYS A 26 22.59 6.79 13.87
N ALA A 27 22.22 6.54 15.12
CA ALA A 27 22.54 5.32 15.85
C ALA A 27 21.58 4.15 15.55
N LEU A 28 20.62 4.31 14.63
CA LEU A 28 19.59 3.34 14.32
C LEU A 28 19.51 3.06 12.80
N PRO A 29 20.57 2.50 12.16
CA PRO A 29 20.43 2.09 10.77
C PRO A 29 19.37 0.99 10.62
N MET A 30 18.66 0.98 9.48
CA MET A 30 17.80 -0.16 9.11
C MET A 30 18.68 -1.31 8.60
N LYS A 31 18.36 -2.53 9.05
CA LYS A 31 19.01 -3.76 8.58
C LYS A 31 17.96 -4.80 8.22
N PRO A 32 18.16 -5.55 7.14
CA PRO A 32 17.23 -6.62 6.78
C PRO A 32 17.34 -7.80 7.75
N ASN A 33 16.21 -8.36 8.13
CA ASN A 33 16.17 -9.67 8.78
C ASN A 33 16.33 -10.80 7.74
N LYS A 34 16.24 -12.06 8.18
CA LYS A 34 16.37 -13.25 7.30
C LYS A 34 15.29 -13.31 6.20
N GLU A 35 14.17 -12.64 6.38
CA GLU A 35 13.05 -12.61 5.45
C GLU A 35 13.04 -11.35 4.56
N GLY A 36 14.05 -10.50 4.66
CA GLY A 36 14.22 -9.29 3.87
C GLY A 36 13.44 -8.07 4.38
N PHE A 37 12.82 -8.14 5.57
CA PHE A 37 12.19 -6.98 6.20
C PHE A 37 13.21 -6.12 6.91
N GLN A 38 13.11 -4.80 6.73
CA GLN A 38 13.98 -3.83 7.38
C GLN A 38 13.56 -3.58 8.84
N TYR A 39 14.52 -3.67 9.76
CA TYR A 39 14.35 -3.37 11.19
C TYR A 39 15.45 -2.44 11.69
N PRO A 40 15.17 -1.54 12.66
CA PRO A 40 16.21 -0.70 13.24
C PRO A 40 17.19 -1.56 14.03
N ALA A 41 18.48 -1.34 13.80
CA ALA A 41 19.58 -1.97 14.55
C ALA A 41 20.31 -0.92 15.38
N LEU A 42 20.49 -1.18 16.70
CA LEU A 42 21.13 -0.23 17.57
C LEU A 42 22.67 -0.29 17.44
N ASP A 43 23.27 0.85 17.11
CA ASP A 43 24.70 1.10 17.32
C ASP A 43 24.91 1.73 18.71
N ALA A 44 25.27 0.90 19.67
CA ALA A 44 25.45 1.32 21.05
C ALA A 44 26.56 2.36 21.23
N ASN A 45 27.59 2.37 20.37
CA ASN A 45 28.70 3.33 20.44
C ASN A 45 28.28 4.75 20.04
N ARG A 46 27.21 4.90 19.27
CA ARG A 46 26.68 6.18 18.82
C ARG A 46 25.46 6.64 19.61
N CYS A 47 24.82 5.74 20.35
CA CYS A 47 23.58 6.03 21.08
C CYS A 47 23.89 6.79 22.37
N VAL A 48 23.27 7.97 22.53
CA VAL A 48 23.36 8.82 23.73
C VAL A 48 22.13 8.71 24.64
N ASP A 49 21.30 7.69 24.44
CA ASP A 49 20.08 7.37 25.21
C ASP A 49 19.07 8.54 25.39
N CYS A 50 18.92 9.39 24.37
CA CYS A 50 18.06 10.58 24.43
C CYS A 50 16.54 10.25 24.34
N LYS A 51 16.14 9.01 24.11
CA LYS A 51 14.74 8.51 24.03
C LYS A 51 13.87 9.11 22.92
N LEU A 52 14.43 9.89 21.99
CA LEU A 52 13.64 10.46 20.89
C LEU A 52 13.00 9.39 20.00
N CYS A 53 13.72 8.31 19.73
CA CYS A 53 13.20 7.16 18.95
C CYS A 53 11.96 6.51 19.57
N GLU A 54 11.88 6.47 20.91
CA GLU A 54 10.72 5.93 21.63
C GLU A 54 9.51 6.87 21.47
N LYS A 55 9.73 8.19 21.62
CA LYS A 55 8.67 9.20 21.52
C LYS A 55 7.99 9.23 20.15
N VAL A 56 8.74 8.98 19.08
CA VAL A 56 8.20 9.01 17.71
C VAL A 56 7.72 7.64 17.20
N CYS A 57 7.93 6.57 17.96
CA CYS A 57 7.52 5.24 17.55
C CYS A 57 5.99 5.08 17.59
N PRO A 58 5.31 4.83 16.46
CA PRO A 58 3.86 4.72 16.44
C PRO A 58 3.35 3.40 17.02
N GLU A 59 4.22 2.39 17.17
CA GLU A 59 3.89 1.16 17.91
C GLU A 59 3.83 1.40 19.43
N MET A 60 4.61 2.36 19.94
CA MET A 60 4.60 2.76 21.34
C MET A 60 3.60 3.88 21.63
N ASN A 61 3.45 4.80 20.68
CA ASN A 61 2.62 6.00 20.79
C ASN A 61 1.69 6.10 19.56
N PRO A 62 0.67 5.25 19.44
CA PRO A 62 -0.25 5.31 18.31
C PRO A 62 -1.05 6.63 18.33
N PRO A 63 -1.22 7.32 17.20
CA PRO A 63 -2.12 8.46 17.10
C PRO A 63 -3.55 8.08 17.47
N GLN A 64 -4.29 9.01 18.06
CA GLN A 64 -5.70 8.81 18.39
C GLN A 64 -6.52 8.75 17.11
N LYS A 65 -7.34 7.73 16.97
CA LYS A 65 -8.26 7.54 15.86
C LYS A 65 -9.61 8.18 16.15
N ALA A 66 -10.30 8.59 15.08
CA ALA A 66 -11.66 9.09 15.13
C ALA A 66 -12.51 8.46 14.00
N GLU A 67 -13.82 8.49 14.17
CA GLU A 67 -14.77 8.11 13.12
C GLU A 67 -14.63 9.05 11.93
N PRO A 68 -14.76 8.56 10.68
CA PRO A 68 -14.81 9.42 9.52
C PRO A 68 -16.01 10.38 9.58
N LEU A 69 -15.81 11.61 9.12
CA LEU A 69 -16.90 12.60 9.00
C LEU A 69 -17.86 12.22 7.89
N ASP A 70 -17.30 11.82 6.73
CA ASP A 70 -18.07 11.45 5.55
C ASP A 70 -17.37 10.28 4.83
N ILE A 71 -18.14 9.47 4.14
CA ILE A 71 -17.66 8.41 3.25
C ILE A 71 -18.35 8.55 1.90
N TYR A 72 -17.54 8.48 0.83
CA TYR A 72 -18.02 8.60 -0.54
C TYR A 72 -17.58 7.39 -1.39
N ALA A 73 -18.47 6.95 -2.27
CA ALA A 73 -18.09 6.23 -3.47
C ALA A 73 -17.60 7.29 -4.49
N LEU A 74 -16.33 7.23 -4.89
CA LEU A 74 -15.71 8.29 -5.68
C LEU A 74 -15.01 7.72 -6.92
N GLN A 75 -15.17 8.43 -8.05
CA GLN A 75 -14.54 8.13 -9.31
C GLN A 75 -14.09 9.40 -10.02
N SER A 76 -12.84 9.43 -10.51
CA SER A 76 -12.33 10.54 -11.33
C SER A 76 -13.14 10.70 -12.63
N LYS A 77 -13.37 11.94 -13.07
CA LYS A 77 -13.93 12.25 -14.39
C LYS A 77 -12.92 12.13 -15.52
N ASN A 78 -11.62 12.20 -15.21
CA ASN A 78 -10.55 12.00 -16.17
C ASN A 78 -10.36 10.50 -16.45
N ALA A 79 -10.69 10.07 -17.67
CA ALA A 79 -10.67 8.65 -18.04
C ALA A 79 -9.24 8.05 -18.08
N GLU A 80 -8.23 8.81 -18.47
CA GLU A 80 -6.83 8.34 -18.50
C GLU A 80 -6.32 8.11 -17.08
N GLU A 81 -6.51 9.07 -16.19
CA GLU A 81 -6.11 8.94 -14.79
C GLU A 81 -6.87 7.85 -14.05
N LEU A 82 -8.16 7.69 -14.36
CA LEU A 82 -8.98 6.62 -13.83
C LEU A 82 -8.44 5.25 -14.26
N PHE A 83 -8.08 5.09 -15.55
CA PHE A 83 -7.51 3.86 -16.08
C PHE A 83 -6.17 3.50 -15.43
N GLU A 84 -5.27 4.47 -15.26
CA GLU A 84 -3.94 4.27 -14.65
C GLU A 84 -4.00 4.10 -13.12
N SER A 85 -5.13 4.42 -12.49
CA SER A 85 -5.33 4.24 -11.04
C SER A 85 -5.74 2.80 -10.71
N SER A 86 -5.37 2.33 -9.52
CA SER A 86 -5.79 1.00 -9.01
C SER A 86 -7.30 0.87 -8.84
N SER A 87 -7.98 1.98 -8.50
CA SER A 87 -9.41 2.05 -8.21
C SER A 87 -10.04 3.28 -8.87
N GLY A 88 -10.84 4.06 -8.17
CA GLY A 88 -11.57 5.23 -8.68
C GLY A 88 -10.75 6.51 -8.89
N GLY A 89 -9.43 6.52 -8.67
CA GLY A 89 -8.58 7.67 -8.93
C GLY A 89 -8.48 8.69 -7.79
N ALA A 90 -8.93 8.38 -6.59
CA ALA A 90 -8.99 9.31 -5.45
C ALA A 90 -7.62 9.93 -5.12
N PHE A 91 -6.53 9.14 -5.12
CA PHE A 91 -5.19 9.67 -4.90
C PHE A 91 -4.86 10.79 -5.88
N ARG A 92 -5.07 10.56 -7.17
CA ARG A 92 -4.70 11.50 -8.22
C ARG A 92 -5.49 12.81 -8.11
N LEU A 93 -6.78 12.76 -7.83
CA LEU A 93 -7.64 13.94 -7.64
C LEU A 93 -7.11 14.87 -6.54
N VAL A 94 -6.77 14.32 -5.39
CA VAL A 94 -6.23 15.11 -4.26
C VAL A 94 -4.82 15.62 -4.59
N ALA A 95 -3.96 14.76 -5.14
CA ALA A 95 -2.58 15.09 -5.47
C ALA A 95 -2.48 16.19 -6.53
N ASP A 96 -3.28 16.14 -7.60
CA ASP A 96 -3.33 17.18 -8.62
C ASP A 96 -3.71 18.53 -8.03
N SER A 97 -4.71 18.57 -7.14
CA SER A 97 -5.12 19.80 -6.47
C SER A 97 -4.03 20.41 -5.59
N VAL A 98 -3.23 19.58 -4.93
CA VAL A 98 -2.09 20.05 -4.12
C VAL A 98 -1.00 20.62 -5.03
N ILE A 99 -0.64 19.94 -6.12
CA ILE A 99 0.36 20.42 -7.08
C ILE A 99 -0.10 21.73 -7.75
N GLN A 100 -1.35 21.84 -8.16
CA GLN A 100 -1.90 23.05 -8.80
C GLN A 100 -1.85 24.29 -7.87
N GLN A 101 -1.81 24.09 -6.56
CA GLN A 101 -1.62 25.14 -5.56
C GLN A 101 -0.14 25.39 -5.19
N GLY A 102 0.82 24.88 -5.97
CA GLY A 102 2.25 25.00 -5.70
C GLY A 102 2.77 24.10 -4.57
N GLY A 103 1.96 23.14 -4.12
CA GLY A 103 2.30 22.19 -3.08
C GLY A 103 3.27 21.10 -3.54
N ALA A 104 3.49 20.13 -2.68
CA ALA A 104 4.27 18.93 -2.95
C ALA A 104 3.51 17.68 -2.48
N VAL A 105 3.77 16.56 -3.11
CA VAL A 105 3.14 15.27 -2.80
C VAL A 105 4.21 14.24 -2.47
N VAL A 106 4.07 13.58 -1.34
CA VAL A 106 4.86 12.39 -0.99
C VAL A 106 4.06 11.16 -1.39
N GLY A 107 4.66 10.30 -2.19
CA GLY A 107 4.03 9.07 -2.66
C GLY A 107 5.04 7.97 -2.95
N CYS A 108 4.54 6.75 -3.13
CA CYS A 108 5.36 5.58 -3.35
C CYS A 108 5.63 5.35 -4.84
N VAL A 109 6.90 5.16 -5.22
CA VAL A 109 7.34 4.80 -6.58
C VAL A 109 8.17 3.52 -6.55
N TRP A 110 8.32 2.87 -7.71
CA TRP A 110 9.35 1.86 -7.92
C TRP A 110 10.69 2.56 -8.23
N ASN A 111 11.76 2.19 -7.54
CA ASN A 111 13.10 2.58 -7.92
C ASN A 111 13.64 1.68 -9.06
N GLU A 112 14.85 1.96 -9.52
CA GLU A 112 15.51 1.20 -10.61
C GLU A 112 15.71 -0.29 -10.29
N LYS A 113 15.75 -0.65 -9.01
CA LYS A 113 15.87 -2.04 -8.53
C LYS A 113 14.52 -2.75 -8.35
N MET A 114 13.41 -2.06 -8.70
CA MET A 114 12.05 -2.53 -8.42
C MET A 114 11.78 -2.67 -6.90
N GLU A 115 12.30 -1.75 -6.10
CA GLU A 115 11.99 -1.61 -4.69
C GLU A 115 11.04 -0.43 -4.50
N PRO A 116 9.97 -0.55 -3.72
CA PRO A 116 9.09 0.58 -3.45
C PRO A 116 9.77 1.56 -2.48
N VAL A 117 9.81 2.83 -2.88
CA VAL A 117 10.36 3.91 -2.06
C VAL A 117 9.40 5.08 -2.03
N LEU A 118 9.31 5.79 -0.90
CA LEU A 118 8.62 7.07 -0.86
C LEU A 118 9.52 8.15 -1.47
N THR A 119 8.93 9.04 -2.24
CA THR A 119 9.61 10.18 -2.86
C THR A 119 8.70 11.39 -2.88
N ILE A 120 9.24 12.55 -3.23
CA ILE A 120 8.51 13.81 -3.30
C ILE A 120 8.38 14.22 -4.76
N ALA A 121 7.16 14.58 -5.16
CA ALA A 121 6.86 15.22 -6.44
C ALA A 121 6.30 16.62 -6.22
N ASP A 122 6.62 17.53 -7.13
CA ASP A 122 6.11 18.92 -7.16
C ASP A 122 5.62 19.33 -8.56
N SER A 123 5.37 18.35 -9.41
CA SER A 123 4.79 18.50 -10.73
C SER A 123 3.78 17.39 -11.03
N LEU A 124 2.85 17.63 -11.97
CA LEU A 124 1.86 16.64 -12.40
C LEU A 124 2.50 15.39 -13.03
N ASP A 125 3.60 15.56 -13.76
CA ASP A 125 4.35 14.42 -14.33
C ASP A 125 5.02 13.57 -13.25
N GLY A 126 5.51 14.19 -12.18
CA GLY A 126 6.06 13.51 -11.02
C GLY A 126 5.06 12.63 -10.27
N LEU A 127 3.74 12.87 -10.44
CA LEU A 127 2.69 12.04 -9.83
C LEU A 127 2.45 10.72 -10.57
N ARG A 128 2.77 10.63 -11.87
CA ARG A 128 2.50 9.42 -12.68
C ARG A 128 3.11 8.15 -12.10
N PRO A 129 4.39 8.10 -11.70
CA PRO A 129 4.98 6.90 -11.10
C PRO A 129 4.44 6.57 -9.71
N MET A 130 3.78 7.53 -9.03
CA MET A 130 3.14 7.31 -7.73
C MET A 130 1.80 6.60 -7.85
N GLN A 131 1.12 6.67 -9.00
CA GLN A 131 -0.14 5.98 -9.23
C GLN A 131 0.03 4.46 -9.20
N GLY A 132 -1.04 3.77 -8.89
CA GLY A 132 -1.05 2.31 -8.78
C GLY A 132 -0.44 1.78 -7.48
N SER A 133 -1.05 0.73 -6.94
CA SER A 133 -0.61 0.08 -5.70
C SER A 133 0.71 -0.65 -5.89
N LYS A 134 1.58 -0.59 -4.88
CA LYS A 134 2.82 -1.37 -4.76
C LYS A 134 2.66 -2.27 -3.54
N TYR A 135 2.35 -3.55 -3.76
CA TYR A 135 2.06 -4.50 -2.68
C TYR A 135 3.34 -5.08 -2.08
N LEU A 136 4.19 -4.19 -1.55
CA LEU A 136 5.43 -4.49 -0.83
C LEU A 136 5.67 -3.48 0.29
N SER A 137 6.58 -3.80 1.20
CA SER A 137 7.11 -2.87 2.18
C SER A 137 7.96 -1.81 1.49
N SER A 138 7.61 -0.52 1.65
CA SER A 138 8.36 0.59 1.08
C SER A 138 9.28 1.25 2.10
N SER A 139 10.43 1.76 1.63
CA SER A 139 11.31 2.62 2.40
C SER A 139 10.80 4.06 2.42
N THR A 140 11.02 4.77 3.53
CA THR A 140 10.66 6.20 3.66
C THR A 140 11.72 7.15 3.11
N GLU A 141 12.97 6.70 2.85
CA GLU A 141 14.04 7.46 2.16
C GLU A 141 14.21 8.91 2.66
N HIS A 142 14.16 9.12 3.98
CA HIS A 142 14.23 10.46 4.59
C HIS A 142 13.08 11.42 4.25
N THR A 143 11.97 10.91 3.75
CA THR A 143 10.83 11.76 3.37
C THR A 143 10.19 12.50 4.54
N TYR A 144 10.31 12.02 5.77
CA TYR A 144 9.77 12.73 6.94
C TYR A 144 10.51 14.03 7.21
N SER A 145 11.84 13.99 7.19
CA SER A 145 12.67 15.20 7.38
C SER A 145 12.53 16.17 6.22
N GLN A 146 12.40 15.68 4.98
CA GLN A 146 12.13 16.51 3.81
C GLN A 146 10.73 17.13 3.86
N THR A 147 9.70 16.34 4.22
CA THR A 147 8.33 16.85 4.45
C THR A 147 8.34 17.97 5.47
N LYS A 148 9.02 17.77 6.62
CA LYS A 148 9.13 18.79 7.65
C LYS A 148 9.73 20.11 7.12
N LYS A 149 10.80 20.03 6.31
CA LYS A 149 11.43 21.22 5.69
C LYS A 149 10.46 21.99 4.79
N LEU A 150 9.66 21.28 3.97
CA LEU A 150 8.67 21.90 3.11
C LEU A 150 7.56 22.57 3.92
N LEU A 151 7.07 21.90 4.96
CA LEU A 151 6.05 22.44 5.86
C LEU A 151 6.54 23.67 6.63
N ASP A 152 7.77 23.64 7.16
CA ASP A 152 8.39 24.78 7.87
C ASP A 152 8.63 25.97 6.92
N ALA A 153 8.80 25.72 5.61
CA ALA A 153 8.87 26.77 4.58
C ALA A 153 7.48 27.28 4.12
N GLY A 154 6.40 26.85 4.76
CA GLY A 154 5.03 27.26 4.44
C GLY A 154 4.41 26.56 3.22
N ARG A 155 5.11 25.60 2.61
CA ARG A 155 4.62 24.86 1.44
C ARG A 155 3.57 23.82 1.86
N MET A 156 2.48 23.72 1.13
CA MET A 156 1.50 22.65 1.32
C MET A 156 2.09 21.31 0.93
N VAL A 157 1.84 20.27 1.74
CA VAL A 157 2.28 18.91 1.45
C VAL A 157 1.12 17.93 1.62
N LEU A 158 0.88 17.08 0.62
CA LEU A 158 0.11 15.86 0.76
C LEU A 158 1.08 14.70 1.03
N PHE A 159 1.00 14.13 2.21
CA PHE A 159 1.76 12.90 2.52
C PHE A 159 0.88 11.68 2.35
N THR A 160 1.28 10.75 1.47
CA THR A 160 0.58 9.48 1.26
C THR A 160 1.45 8.29 1.65
N GLY A 161 0.86 7.31 2.34
CA GLY A 161 1.58 6.13 2.79
C GLY A 161 0.68 5.10 3.46
N THR A 162 1.29 4.01 3.92
CA THR A 162 0.57 3.09 4.80
C THR A 162 0.14 3.79 6.09
N PRO A 163 -0.93 3.34 6.77
CA PRO A 163 -1.34 3.99 8.04
C PRO A 163 -0.19 4.09 9.05
N CYS A 164 0.66 3.08 9.16
CA CYS A 164 1.81 3.11 10.06
C CYS A 164 2.89 4.13 9.63
N GLN A 165 3.07 4.39 8.33
CA GLN A 165 3.97 5.45 7.84
C GLN A 165 3.38 6.84 8.11
N CYS A 166 2.08 7.03 7.90
CA CYS A 166 1.40 8.28 8.28
C CYS A 166 1.49 8.54 9.79
N ALA A 167 1.29 7.50 10.62
CA ALA A 167 1.47 7.60 12.07
C ALA A 167 2.92 7.94 12.44
N GLY A 168 3.89 7.33 11.76
CA GLY A 168 5.32 7.65 11.92
C GLY A 168 5.65 9.10 11.61
N LEU A 169 5.10 9.64 10.50
CA LEU A 169 5.27 11.06 10.15
C LEU A 169 4.68 11.98 11.22
N LEU A 170 3.42 11.76 11.61
CA LEU A 170 2.75 12.62 12.60
C LEU A 170 3.53 12.67 13.92
N ASN A 171 4.00 11.51 14.38
CA ASN A 171 4.85 11.46 15.59
C ASN A 171 6.22 12.11 15.37
N PHE A 172 6.82 11.98 14.19
CA PHE A 172 8.09 12.62 13.84
C PHE A 172 7.97 14.16 13.86
N LEU A 173 6.88 14.71 13.37
CA LEU A 173 6.65 16.16 13.31
C LEU A 173 6.43 16.77 14.70
N ARG A 174 5.88 16.05 15.67
CA ARG A 174 5.65 16.44 17.09
C ARG A 174 4.81 17.67 17.30
N LYS A 175 4.21 18.24 16.26
CA LYS A 175 3.25 19.35 16.29
C LYS A 175 2.32 19.25 15.08
N PRO A 176 1.11 19.80 15.14
CA PRO A 176 0.26 19.91 13.97
C PRO A 176 0.81 20.93 12.97
N TYR A 177 0.43 20.77 11.70
CA TYR A 177 0.70 21.69 10.60
C TYR A 177 -0.58 21.87 9.77
N ASP A 178 -1.02 23.11 9.59
CA ASP A 178 -2.23 23.44 8.80
C ASP A 178 -2.00 23.18 7.30
N ASN A 179 -0.76 23.31 6.84
CA ASN A 179 -0.33 23.06 5.46
C ASN A 179 0.07 21.59 5.18
N LEU A 180 -0.23 20.64 6.09
CA LEU A 180 -0.08 19.21 5.86
C LEU A 180 -1.45 18.57 5.63
N LEU A 181 -1.59 17.83 4.53
CA LEU A 181 -2.65 16.84 4.34
C LEU A 181 -2.05 15.44 4.42
N THR A 182 -2.76 14.53 5.06
CA THR A 182 -2.37 13.13 5.17
C THR A 182 -3.39 12.22 4.53
N MET A 183 -2.92 11.26 3.73
CA MET A 183 -3.78 10.26 3.09
C MET A 183 -3.21 8.87 3.32
N ASP A 184 -3.96 8.02 3.97
CA ASP A 184 -3.65 6.59 4.06
C ASP A 184 -4.62 5.75 3.22
N PHE A 185 -4.49 4.45 3.31
CA PHE A 185 -5.37 3.50 2.64
C PHE A 185 -5.69 2.31 3.55
N LEU A 186 -6.77 1.60 3.24
CA LEU A 186 -7.09 0.34 3.90
C LEU A 186 -6.03 -0.70 3.56
N CYS A 187 -5.09 -0.89 4.47
CA CYS A 187 -3.88 -1.69 4.26
C CYS A 187 -4.10 -3.15 4.64
N HIS A 188 -3.81 -4.07 3.74
CA HIS A 188 -3.90 -5.52 3.95
C HIS A 188 -2.61 -6.15 4.49
N GLY A 189 -1.58 -5.35 4.76
CA GLY A 189 -0.24 -5.78 5.14
C GLY A 189 0.78 -5.54 4.00
N VAL A 190 2.04 -5.81 4.30
CA VAL A 190 3.14 -5.58 3.34
C VAL A 190 4.07 -6.80 3.27
N PRO A 191 4.27 -7.38 2.07
CA PRO A 191 5.32 -8.36 1.80
C PRO A 191 6.74 -7.78 1.92
N SER A 192 7.73 -8.65 2.04
CA SER A 192 9.14 -8.26 1.95
C SER A 192 9.62 -8.20 0.51
N GLN A 193 10.70 -7.44 0.29
CA GLN A 193 11.39 -7.39 -0.99
C GLN A 193 11.90 -8.78 -1.40
N MET A 194 12.42 -9.59 -0.46
CA MET A 194 12.91 -10.95 -0.74
C MET A 194 11.83 -11.84 -1.36
N ALA A 195 10.59 -11.79 -0.87
CA ALA A 195 9.51 -12.59 -1.44
C ALA A 195 9.17 -12.16 -2.88
N PHE A 196 9.19 -10.86 -3.16
CA PHE A 196 9.00 -10.34 -4.51
C PHE A 196 10.17 -10.68 -5.43
N ASP A 197 11.40 -10.56 -4.97
CA ASP A 197 12.60 -10.88 -5.74
C ASP A 197 12.62 -12.35 -6.13
N ALA A 198 12.29 -13.27 -5.21
CA ALA A 198 12.18 -14.69 -5.50
C ALA A 198 11.12 -14.99 -6.60
N TYR A 199 9.98 -14.30 -6.56
CA TYR A 199 8.97 -14.37 -7.62
C TYR A 199 9.48 -13.80 -8.94
N ARG A 200 10.07 -12.60 -8.90
CA ARG A 200 10.62 -11.91 -10.07
C ARG A 200 11.68 -12.77 -10.78
N GLU A 201 12.66 -13.28 -10.03
CA GLU A 201 13.72 -14.14 -10.56
C GLU A 201 13.18 -15.43 -11.16
N HIS A 202 12.16 -16.03 -10.54
CA HIS A 202 11.48 -17.19 -11.11
C HIS A 202 10.83 -16.87 -12.45
N CYS A 203 10.13 -15.73 -12.56
CA CYS A 203 9.53 -15.27 -13.81
C CYS A 203 10.58 -14.95 -14.88
N GLU A 204 11.67 -14.28 -14.52
CA GLU A 204 12.79 -13.95 -15.41
C GLU A 204 13.43 -15.21 -15.96
N LYS A 205 13.70 -16.20 -15.09
CA LYS A 205 14.26 -17.51 -15.49
C LYS A 205 13.35 -18.26 -16.45
N GLN A 206 12.04 -18.31 -16.16
CA GLN A 206 11.07 -18.99 -17.03
C GLN A 206 10.96 -18.37 -18.42
N ARG A 207 11.22 -17.05 -18.55
CA ARG A 207 11.04 -16.27 -19.79
C ARG A 207 12.36 -15.87 -20.45
N ASN A 208 13.47 -16.28 -19.87
CA ASN A 208 14.83 -16.00 -20.33
C ASN A 208 15.06 -14.49 -20.60
N GLY A 209 14.72 -13.65 -19.61
CA GLY A 209 14.88 -12.20 -19.75
C GLY A 209 14.55 -11.45 -18.45
N LYS A 210 14.86 -10.15 -18.41
CA LYS A 210 14.64 -9.30 -17.24
C LYS A 210 13.21 -8.75 -17.19
N MET A 211 12.63 -8.76 -16.00
CA MET A 211 11.32 -8.16 -15.74
C MET A 211 11.42 -6.64 -15.69
N SER A 212 10.44 -5.98 -16.28
CA SER A 212 10.30 -4.52 -16.25
C SER A 212 8.81 -4.13 -16.23
N GLN A 213 8.52 -2.86 -15.94
CA GLN A 213 7.17 -2.29 -15.95
C GLN A 213 6.15 -3.07 -15.11
N TYR A 214 6.58 -3.56 -13.95
CA TYR A 214 5.68 -4.31 -13.06
C TYR A 214 4.59 -3.41 -12.48
N LYS A 215 3.33 -3.83 -12.63
CA LYS A 215 2.15 -3.23 -12.01
C LYS A 215 1.43 -4.29 -11.18
N CYS A 216 1.19 -4.03 -9.89
CA CYS A 216 0.37 -4.90 -9.03
C CYS A 216 -1.12 -4.80 -9.37
N ARG A 217 -1.53 -3.72 -10.02
CA ARG A 217 -2.92 -3.41 -10.39
C ARG A 217 -2.92 -2.87 -11.82
N ASP A 218 -3.28 -3.70 -12.77
CA ASP A 218 -3.37 -3.36 -14.18
C ASP A 218 -4.78 -3.68 -14.70
N LYS A 219 -5.48 -2.65 -15.16
CA LYS A 219 -6.86 -2.77 -15.69
C LYS A 219 -6.92 -3.28 -17.12
N SER A 220 -5.79 -3.35 -17.83
CA SER A 220 -5.78 -3.63 -19.27
C SER A 220 -6.32 -5.00 -19.68
N ALA A 221 -6.24 -6.01 -18.79
CA ALA A 221 -6.66 -7.37 -19.11
C ALA A 221 -7.99 -7.76 -18.46
N HIS A 222 -8.28 -7.27 -17.25
CA HIS A 222 -9.41 -7.75 -16.45
C HIS A 222 -10.24 -6.60 -15.85
N GLY A 223 -10.11 -5.37 -16.39
CA GLY A 223 -10.76 -4.21 -15.81
C GLY A 223 -10.34 -3.94 -14.37
N TRP A 224 -11.26 -3.41 -13.57
CA TRP A 224 -11.04 -3.18 -12.15
C TRP A 224 -11.04 -4.50 -11.37
N ALA A 225 -9.89 -5.13 -11.32
CA ALA A 225 -9.62 -6.35 -10.57
C ALA A 225 -8.24 -6.28 -9.90
N ILE A 226 -7.94 -7.20 -9.01
CA ILE A 226 -6.57 -7.42 -8.56
C ILE A 226 -5.88 -8.23 -9.67
N SER A 227 -5.11 -7.55 -10.51
CA SER A 227 -4.42 -8.15 -11.65
C SER A 227 -3.06 -7.51 -11.82
N GLU A 228 -2.03 -8.33 -11.95
CA GLU A 228 -0.68 -7.85 -12.22
C GLU A 228 -0.38 -7.82 -13.71
N SER A 229 0.59 -6.98 -14.08
CA SER A 229 1.26 -7.06 -15.36
C SER A 229 2.74 -6.74 -15.24
N TYR A 230 3.53 -7.25 -16.18
CA TYR A 230 4.95 -6.95 -16.36
C TYR A 230 5.41 -7.26 -17.77
N CYS A 231 6.57 -6.72 -18.15
CA CYS A 231 7.19 -6.98 -19.43
C CYS A 231 8.47 -7.79 -19.28
N VAL A 232 8.70 -8.75 -20.19
CA VAL A 232 9.99 -9.45 -20.37
C VAL A 232 10.27 -9.54 -21.87
N ASN A 233 11.47 -9.11 -22.29
CA ASN A 233 11.87 -9.07 -23.70
C ASN A 233 10.84 -8.37 -24.61
N GLY A 234 10.26 -7.24 -24.15
CA GLY A 234 9.25 -6.46 -24.88
C GLY A 234 7.84 -7.09 -24.89
N LYS A 235 7.66 -8.30 -24.39
CA LYS A 235 6.35 -8.96 -24.30
C LYS A 235 5.69 -8.68 -22.95
N LYS A 236 4.44 -8.20 -22.97
CA LYS A 236 3.62 -8.01 -21.77
C LYS A 236 2.98 -9.32 -21.33
N TYR A 237 3.02 -9.57 -20.03
CA TYR A 237 2.36 -10.69 -19.36
C TYR A 237 1.39 -10.12 -18.34
N THR A 238 0.23 -10.75 -18.20
CA THR A 238 -0.82 -10.38 -17.25
C THR A 238 -1.30 -11.61 -16.49
N ALA A 239 -1.68 -11.45 -15.24
CA ALA A 239 -2.32 -12.51 -14.46
C ALA A 239 -3.33 -11.93 -13.48
N HIS A 240 -4.51 -12.54 -13.38
CA HIS A 240 -5.47 -12.24 -12.34
C HIS A 240 -4.94 -12.66 -10.96
N GLY A 241 -5.28 -11.96 -9.88
CA GLY A 241 -4.77 -12.20 -8.53
C GLY A 241 -4.92 -13.64 -8.03
N MET A 242 -6.00 -14.31 -8.43
CA MET A 242 -6.20 -15.73 -8.10
C MET A 242 -5.28 -16.70 -8.87
N THR A 243 -4.63 -16.23 -9.93
CA THR A 243 -3.74 -17.05 -10.80
C THR A 243 -2.32 -16.50 -10.88
N SER A 244 -2.06 -15.36 -10.25
CA SER A 244 -0.72 -14.89 -9.94
C SER A 244 -0.28 -15.48 -8.60
N PRO A 245 0.77 -16.28 -8.52
CA PRO A 245 1.24 -16.85 -7.26
C PRO A 245 1.64 -15.78 -6.24
N TYR A 246 2.24 -14.68 -6.71
CA TYR A 246 2.63 -13.58 -5.83
C TYR A 246 1.42 -12.84 -5.25
N LEU A 247 0.47 -12.44 -6.11
CA LEU A 247 -0.73 -11.74 -5.65
C LEU A 247 -1.63 -12.65 -4.80
N PHE A 248 -1.73 -13.94 -5.13
CA PHE A 248 -2.45 -14.90 -4.31
C PHE A 248 -1.86 -15.00 -2.90
N GLY A 249 -0.53 -15.11 -2.79
CA GLY A 249 0.15 -15.14 -1.50
C GLY A 249 -0.01 -13.83 -0.71
N PHE A 250 -0.01 -12.68 -1.40
CA PHE A 250 -0.31 -11.37 -0.79
C PHE A 250 -1.76 -11.31 -0.25
N ILE A 251 -2.75 -11.64 -1.07
CA ILE A 251 -4.17 -11.64 -0.69
C ILE A 251 -4.42 -12.58 0.49
N SER A 252 -3.77 -13.74 0.49
CA SER A 252 -3.86 -14.72 1.58
C SER A 252 -3.08 -14.34 2.84
N GLY A 253 -2.32 -13.23 2.81
CA GLY A 253 -1.51 -12.78 3.94
C GLY A 253 -0.22 -13.57 4.18
N TYR A 254 0.18 -14.45 3.26
CA TYR A 254 1.32 -15.36 3.44
C TYR A 254 2.69 -14.68 3.41
N PHE A 255 2.75 -13.41 3.01
CA PHE A 255 4.00 -12.66 2.89
C PHE A 255 4.10 -11.45 3.82
N ASN A 256 3.11 -11.24 4.68
CA ASN A 256 3.03 -10.03 5.48
C ASN A 256 4.12 -9.96 6.55
N ARG A 257 4.53 -8.72 6.88
CA ARG A 257 5.34 -8.42 8.06
C ARG A 257 4.61 -8.87 9.32
N TYR A 258 5.33 -9.35 10.35
CA TYR A 258 4.68 -9.86 11.56
C TYR A 258 3.76 -8.85 12.26
N SER A 259 4.16 -7.58 12.32
CA SER A 259 3.31 -6.52 12.91
C SER A 259 2.00 -6.28 12.14
N CYS A 260 1.87 -6.73 10.90
CA CYS A 260 0.63 -6.60 10.14
C CYS A 260 -0.49 -7.50 10.67
N TYR A 261 -0.17 -8.61 11.31
CA TYR A 261 -1.19 -9.53 11.87
C TYR A 261 -1.85 -8.96 13.13
N THR A 262 -1.14 -8.13 13.88
CA THR A 262 -1.62 -7.45 15.11
C THR A 262 -1.68 -5.92 14.93
N CYS A 263 -1.92 -5.45 13.70
CA CYS A 263 -1.82 -4.06 13.32
C CYS A 263 -2.78 -3.15 14.10
N LYS A 264 -2.22 -2.16 14.81
CA LYS A 264 -2.97 -1.16 15.61
C LYS A 264 -3.69 -0.12 14.73
N PHE A 265 -3.30 -0.01 13.47
CA PHE A 265 -3.81 0.99 12.52
C PHE A 265 -4.94 0.46 11.64
N ARG A 266 -5.43 -0.75 11.92
CA ARG A 266 -6.56 -1.38 11.24
C ARG A 266 -7.88 -0.75 11.69
N GLY A 267 -8.93 -0.94 10.92
CA GLY A 267 -10.27 -0.42 11.21
C GLY A 267 -10.70 0.69 10.27
N LEU A 268 -11.90 1.23 10.46
CA LEU A 268 -12.43 2.36 9.71
C LEU A 268 -12.22 3.70 10.43
N GLU A 269 -11.96 3.66 11.73
CA GLU A 269 -11.53 4.84 12.49
C GLU A 269 -10.11 5.23 12.10
N ARG A 270 -9.86 6.52 11.87
CA ARG A 270 -8.60 7.02 11.31
C ARG A 270 -8.09 8.26 12.04
N PHE A 271 -6.83 8.57 11.78
CA PHE A 271 -6.14 9.76 12.29
C PHE A 271 -5.56 10.62 11.16
N THR A 272 -5.69 10.17 9.91
CA THR A 272 -5.31 10.88 8.68
C THR A 272 -6.45 11.75 8.18
N ASP A 273 -6.17 12.72 7.30
CA ASP A 273 -7.23 13.57 6.73
C ASP A 273 -8.11 12.78 5.76
N TYR A 274 -7.52 11.84 5.01
CA TYR A 274 -8.23 10.97 4.07
C TYR A 274 -7.80 9.52 4.23
N THR A 275 -8.74 8.61 3.95
CA THR A 275 -8.46 7.18 3.78
C THR A 275 -9.10 6.69 2.49
N ILE A 276 -8.34 5.98 1.66
CA ILE A 276 -8.81 5.47 0.39
C ILE A 276 -8.76 3.94 0.33
N SER A 277 -9.68 3.33 -0.41
CA SER A 277 -9.63 1.90 -0.71
C SER A 277 -10.39 1.58 -1.99
N ASP A 278 -10.30 0.33 -2.44
CA ASP A 278 -11.26 -0.24 -3.38
C ASP A 278 -12.65 -0.32 -2.74
N PHE A 279 -13.71 -0.06 -3.50
CA PHE A 279 -15.09 -0.17 -3.03
C PHE A 279 -15.81 -1.33 -3.72
N TRP A 280 -15.33 -2.55 -3.47
CA TRP A 280 -15.78 -3.77 -4.15
C TRP A 280 -17.28 -4.02 -4.03
N GLY A 281 -17.88 -3.74 -2.87
CA GLY A 281 -19.30 -3.96 -2.60
C GLY A 281 -20.25 -2.88 -3.14
N TYR A 282 -19.72 -1.79 -3.73
CA TYR A 282 -20.57 -0.68 -4.20
C TYR A 282 -21.24 -1.00 -5.54
N GLN A 283 -22.58 -1.09 -5.54
CA GLN A 283 -23.36 -1.51 -6.72
C GLN A 283 -24.26 -0.42 -7.29
N GLN A 284 -24.22 0.80 -6.75
CA GLN A 284 -25.14 1.87 -7.12
C GLN A 284 -24.50 2.89 -8.07
N LYS A 285 -25.25 3.41 -9.04
CA LYS A 285 -25.08 4.64 -9.83
C LYS A 285 -23.71 4.94 -10.50
N LEU A 286 -22.58 4.33 -10.11
CA LEU A 286 -21.29 4.51 -10.77
C LEU A 286 -20.94 3.28 -11.60
N HIS A 287 -20.23 3.49 -12.72
CA HIS A 287 -19.74 2.39 -13.53
C HIS A 287 -18.56 1.71 -12.82
N ASN A 288 -18.71 0.46 -12.42
CA ASN A 288 -17.73 -0.26 -11.61
C ASN A 288 -16.68 -1.02 -12.41
N HIS A 289 -16.76 -1.07 -13.76
CA HIS A 289 -15.72 -1.67 -14.61
C HIS A 289 -14.39 -0.89 -14.53
N ASP A 290 -14.46 0.43 -14.38
CA ASP A 290 -13.30 1.31 -14.35
C ASP A 290 -12.73 1.55 -12.95
N GLY A 291 -13.43 1.08 -11.93
CA GLY A 291 -13.03 1.17 -10.53
C GLY A 291 -13.71 2.31 -9.77
N ILE A 292 -14.01 2.04 -8.51
CA ILE A 292 -14.61 2.98 -7.58
C ILE A 292 -13.79 2.97 -6.29
N SER A 293 -13.39 4.16 -5.82
CA SER A 293 -12.73 4.30 -4.52
C SER A 293 -13.76 4.52 -3.42
N ALA A 294 -13.65 3.79 -2.31
CA ALA A 294 -14.20 4.27 -1.05
C ALA A 294 -13.26 5.38 -0.56
N PHE A 295 -13.79 6.58 -0.45
CA PHE A 295 -13.08 7.79 -0.06
C PHE A 295 -13.63 8.29 1.26
N GLN A 296 -12.86 8.11 2.33
CA GLN A 296 -13.20 8.58 3.67
C GLN A 296 -12.58 9.95 3.90
N VAL A 297 -13.39 10.90 4.35
CA VAL A 297 -12.97 12.21 4.84
C VAL A 297 -13.02 12.16 6.36
N ASN A 298 -11.87 12.21 7.00
CA ASN A 298 -11.75 11.93 8.42
C ASN A 298 -11.62 13.18 9.29
N THR A 299 -11.20 14.32 8.70
CA THR A 299 -10.99 15.57 9.43
C THR A 299 -11.71 16.75 8.77
N GLN A 300 -11.98 17.78 9.56
CA GLN A 300 -12.57 19.01 9.04
C GLN A 300 -11.68 19.69 7.99
N LYS A 301 -10.35 19.66 8.19
CA LYS A 301 -9.37 20.16 7.21
C LYS A 301 -9.48 19.41 5.87
N GLY A 302 -9.60 18.07 5.91
CA GLY A 302 -9.81 17.25 4.71
C GLY A 302 -11.13 17.62 4.02
N LYS A 303 -12.22 17.84 4.79
CA LYS A 303 -13.52 18.23 4.25
C LYS A 303 -13.46 19.59 3.53
N GLU A 304 -12.81 20.56 4.12
CA GLU A 304 -12.61 21.87 3.50
C GLU A 304 -11.77 21.79 2.24
N PHE A 305 -10.68 20.99 2.24
CA PHE A 305 -9.84 20.83 1.06
C PHE A 305 -10.55 20.08 -0.09
N MET A 306 -11.53 19.22 0.19
CA MET A 306 -12.27 18.47 -0.83
C MET A 306 -12.93 19.40 -1.86
N THR A 307 -13.37 20.61 -1.47
CA THR A 307 -13.95 21.61 -2.37
C THR A 307 -13.05 22.03 -3.53
N ARG A 308 -11.73 21.76 -3.41
CA ARG A 308 -10.74 22.08 -4.45
C ARG A 308 -10.74 21.09 -5.62
N PHE A 309 -11.22 19.87 -5.43
CA PHE A 309 -11.16 18.81 -6.45
C PHE A 309 -12.50 18.11 -6.71
N GLU A 310 -13.54 18.31 -5.89
CA GLU A 310 -14.82 17.60 -6.03
C GLU A 310 -15.47 17.76 -7.41
N GLN A 311 -15.29 18.92 -8.05
CA GLN A 311 -15.78 19.17 -9.41
C GLN A 311 -15.18 18.24 -10.46
N ASN A 312 -14.00 17.65 -10.20
CA ASN A 312 -13.31 16.70 -11.07
C ASN A 312 -13.69 15.25 -10.77
N ALA A 313 -14.55 15.01 -9.79
CA ALA A 313 -15.01 13.70 -9.36
C ALA A 313 -16.49 13.47 -9.65
N ARG A 314 -16.86 12.22 -9.89
CA ARG A 314 -18.22 11.71 -9.67
C ARG A 314 -18.21 11.07 -8.30
N TYR A 315 -19.12 11.43 -7.42
CA TYR A 315 -19.17 10.86 -6.08
C TYR A 315 -20.60 10.77 -5.54
N HIS A 316 -20.82 9.80 -4.65
CA HIS A 316 -22.06 9.61 -3.93
C HIS A 316 -21.76 9.29 -2.47
N ILE A 317 -22.59 9.77 -1.56
CA ILE A 317 -22.51 9.41 -0.14
C ILE A 317 -22.70 7.89 -0.02
N ALA A 318 -21.86 7.28 0.78
CA ALA A 318 -21.85 5.85 1.06
C ALA A 318 -21.90 5.61 2.57
N LYS A 319 -22.32 4.40 2.95
CA LYS A 319 -22.37 4.01 4.35
C LYS A 319 -21.08 3.30 4.76
N ARG A 320 -20.74 3.41 6.02
CA ARG A 320 -19.58 2.74 6.64
C ARG A 320 -19.63 1.23 6.43
N GLU A 321 -20.81 0.63 6.61
CA GLU A 321 -21.02 -0.80 6.48
C GLU A 321 -20.69 -1.30 5.08
N ASP A 322 -21.00 -0.52 4.04
CA ASP A 322 -20.77 -0.90 2.64
C ASP A 322 -19.27 -1.04 2.32
N VAL A 323 -18.41 -0.25 2.99
CA VAL A 323 -16.95 -0.33 2.81
C VAL A 323 -16.38 -1.63 3.36
N ALA A 324 -16.97 -2.14 4.44
CA ALA A 324 -16.50 -3.34 5.12
C ALA A 324 -16.90 -4.65 4.41
N VAL A 325 -18.00 -4.66 3.65
CA VAL A 325 -18.63 -5.87 3.08
C VAL A 325 -17.66 -6.75 2.29
N GLU A 326 -16.82 -6.18 1.45
CA GLU A 326 -15.87 -6.93 0.61
C GLU A 326 -14.39 -6.67 1.03
N ASN A 327 -14.19 -6.15 2.24
CA ASN A 327 -12.87 -5.84 2.80
C ASN A 327 -12.70 -6.43 4.21
N PRO A 328 -12.84 -7.74 4.41
CA PRO A 328 -12.82 -8.36 5.74
C PRO A 328 -11.51 -8.10 6.51
N ALA A 329 -10.39 -7.96 5.79
CA ALA A 329 -9.09 -7.65 6.41
C ALA A 329 -9.04 -6.29 7.13
N ILE A 330 -10.05 -5.42 6.97
CA ILE A 330 -10.18 -4.17 7.72
C ILE A 330 -10.58 -4.45 9.17
N LEU A 331 -11.51 -5.39 9.36
CA LEU A 331 -12.12 -5.66 10.66
C LEU A 331 -11.40 -6.79 11.40
N HIS A 332 -10.88 -7.77 10.68
CA HIS A 332 -10.31 -8.98 11.24
C HIS A 332 -8.86 -9.17 10.80
N SER A 333 -8.06 -9.75 11.67
CA SER A 333 -6.75 -10.29 11.30
C SER A 333 -6.93 -11.49 10.35
N HIS A 334 -5.86 -11.87 9.65
CA HIS A 334 -5.82 -13.16 8.97
C HIS A 334 -6.11 -14.31 9.94
N GLU A 335 -6.48 -15.47 9.40
CA GLU A 335 -6.69 -16.69 10.20
C GLU A 335 -5.48 -16.97 11.11
N GLU A 336 -5.72 -17.57 12.28
CA GLU A 336 -4.72 -17.78 13.33
C GLU A 336 -3.51 -18.61 12.86
N ASN A 337 -3.71 -19.52 11.92
CA ASN A 337 -2.64 -20.38 11.37
C ASN A 337 -1.74 -19.67 10.33
N VAL A 338 -2.17 -18.53 9.79
CA VAL A 338 -1.43 -17.82 8.71
C VAL A 338 -0.03 -17.38 9.13
N PRO A 339 0.24 -16.86 10.35
CA PRO A 339 1.59 -16.48 10.76
C PRO A 339 2.58 -17.66 10.78
N GLU A 340 2.15 -18.85 11.20
CA GLU A 340 3.01 -20.05 11.21
C GLU A 340 3.25 -20.59 9.80
N LEU A 341 2.21 -20.63 8.97
CA LEU A 341 2.33 -21.00 7.57
C LEU A 341 3.26 -20.05 6.81
N ARG A 342 3.13 -18.74 7.09
CA ARG A 342 4.03 -17.71 6.55
C ARG A 342 5.50 -18.00 6.86
N LYS A 343 5.82 -18.31 8.13
CA LYS A 343 7.18 -18.66 8.55
C LYS A 343 7.75 -19.82 7.73
N THR A 344 6.96 -20.88 7.57
CA THR A 344 7.32 -22.03 6.74
C THR A 344 7.54 -21.62 5.28
N ILE A 345 6.70 -20.78 4.72
CA ILE A 345 6.80 -20.29 3.34
C ILE A 345 8.11 -19.53 3.14
N TYR A 346 8.44 -18.56 4.01
CA TYR A 346 9.68 -17.79 3.92
C TYR A 346 10.92 -18.69 4.02
N GLN A 347 10.91 -19.64 4.94
CA GLN A 347 12.00 -20.62 5.08
C GLN A 347 12.16 -21.44 3.78
N GLN A 348 11.05 -21.96 3.22
CA GLN A 348 11.12 -22.74 2.00
C GLN A 348 11.46 -21.91 0.75
N ILE A 349 11.12 -20.62 0.68
CA ILE A 349 11.63 -19.75 -0.38
C ILE A 349 13.17 -19.75 -0.38
N GLN A 350 13.80 -19.71 0.81
CA GLN A 350 15.26 -19.68 0.95
C GLN A 350 15.92 -21.04 0.68
N THR A 351 15.32 -22.15 1.12
CA THR A 351 15.92 -23.48 1.02
C THR A 351 15.59 -24.19 -0.29
N ASP A 352 14.34 -24.13 -0.74
CA ASP A 352 13.79 -24.94 -1.83
C ASP A 352 13.48 -24.10 -3.09
N GLY A 353 13.46 -22.78 -2.93
CA GLY A 353 13.19 -21.82 -3.99
C GLY A 353 11.70 -21.61 -4.30
N TRP A 354 11.41 -20.55 -5.09
CA TRP A 354 10.05 -20.11 -5.40
C TRP A 354 9.19 -21.19 -6.06
N ALA A 355 9.75 -22.00 -6.99
CA ALA A 355 8.98 -22.98 -7.75
C ALA A 355 8.31 -24.06 -6.85
N VAL A 356 8.98 -24.46 -5.78
CA VAL A 356 8.45 -25.43 -4.80
C VAL A 356 7.34 -24.79 -3.99
N VAL A 357 7.58 -23.57 -3.49
CA VAL A 357 6.62 -22.81 -2.69
C VAL A 357 5.36 -22.48 -3.50
N GLU A 358 5.52 -22.04 -4.75
CA GLU A 358 4.39 -21.79 -5.66
C GLU A 358 3.49 -23.00 -5.78
N LYS A 359 4.06 -24.17 -6.11
CA LYS A 359 3.30 -25.40 -6.32
C LYS A 359 2.57 -25.85 -5.05
N LYS A 360 3.18 -25.68 -3.88
CA LYS A 360 2.67 -26.21 -2.61
C LYS A 360 1.66 -25.29 -1.93
N TYR A 361 1.86 -23.95 -2.00
CA TYR A 361 1.10 -23.00 -1.18
C TYR A 361 0.41 -21.88 -1.97
N LEU A 362 0.93 -21.52 -3.17
CA LEU A 362 0.52 -20.31 -3.86
C LEU A 362 -0.40 -20.56 -5.05
N ARG A 363 -1.02 -21.72 -5.10
CA ARG A 363 -2.03 -22.08 -6.10
C ARG A 363 -3.37 -22.23 -5.44
N CYS A 364 -4.34 -21.41 -5.84
CA CYS A 364 -5.71 -21.52 -5.36
C CYS A 364 -6.36 -22.83 -5.81
N ARG A 365 -7.45 -23.24 -5.14
CA ARG A 365 -8.27 -24.37 -5.57
C ARG A 365 -8.71 -24.19 -7.03
N HIS A 366 -8.59 -25.24 -7.84
CA HIS A 366 -8.87 -25.23 -9.29
C HIS A 366 -8.02 -24.24 -10.09
N PHE A 367 -6.76 -24.03 -9.70
CA PHE A 367 -5.83 -23.08 -10.31
C PHE A 367 -5.81 -23.13 -11.84
N TYR A 368 -5.66 -24.31 -12.45
CA TYR A 368 -5.59 -24.44 -13.91
C TYR A 368 -6.91 -24.09 -14.61
N LEU A 369 -8.06 -24.46 -14.02
CA LEU A 369 -9.37 -24.08 -14.55
C LEU A 369 -9.58 -22.56 -14.46
N LYS A 370 -9.19 -21.94 -13.35
CA LYS A 370 -9.22 -20.49 -13.20
C LYS A 370 -8.27 -19.80 -14.17
N LYS A 371 -7.08 -20.36 -14.39
CA LYS A 371 -6.13 -19.82 -15.36
C LYS A 371 -6.71 -19.81 -16.78
N LEU A 372 -7.38 -20.90 -17.19
CA LEU A 372 -8.10 -20.96 -18.47
C LEU A 372 -9.25 -19.94 -18.50
N TRP A 373 -10.04 -19.84 -17.42
CA TRP A 373 -11.14 -18.89 -17.32
C TRP A 373 -10.70 -17.44 -17.48
N TYR A 374 -9.66 -17.02 -16.76
CA TYR A 374 -9.14 -15.66 -16.83
C TYR A 374 -8.30 -15.38 -18.10
N ALA A 375 -7.98 -16.38 -18.88
CA ALA A 375 -7.39 -16.20 -20.22
C ALA A 375 -8.44 -15.93 -21.31
N LEU A 376 -9.74 -16.12 -21.01
CA LEU A 376 -10.82 -15.80 -21.94
C LEU A 376 -11.05 -14.29 -21.99
N PRO A 377 -11.37 -13.74 -23.18
CA PRO A 377 -11.75 -12.33 -23.32
C PRO A 377 -12.96 -11.97 -22.43
N ASP A 378 -12.97 -10.75 -21.89
CA ASP A 378 -14.02 -10.29 -20.95
C ASP A 378 -15.44 -10.46 -21.51
N HIS A 379 -15.67 -10.20 -22.80
CA HIS A 379 -16.98 -10.37 -23.42
C HIS A 379 -17.49 -11.83 -23.38
N VAL A 380 -16.58 -12.80 -23.37
CA VAL A 380 -16.90 -14.24 -23.24
C VAL A 380 -17.23 -14.56 -21.79
N THR A 381 -16.42 -14.11 -20.86
CA THR A 381 -16.62 -14.37 -19.43
C THR A 381 -17.89 -13.72 -18.91
N ILE A 382 -18.23 -12.51 -19.37
CA ILE A 382 -19.49 -11.83 -19.05
C ILE A 382 -20.70 -12.61 -19.57
N LYS A 383 -20.67 -13.09 -20.83
CA LYS A 383 -21.73 -13.93 -21.39
C LYS A 383 -21.94 -15.23 -20.60
N LEU A 384 -20.84 -15.90 -20.25
CA LEU A 384 -20.89 -17.16 -19.51
C LEU A 384 -21.41 -16.97 -18.07
N ARG A 385 -21.11 -15.83 -17.41
CA ARG A 385 -21.68 -15.50 -16.09
C ARG A 385 -23.20 -15.29 -16.15
N LYS A 386 -23.69 -14.61 -17.21
CA LYS A 386 -25.14 -14.38 -17.41
C LYS A 386 -25.93 -15.67 -17.70
N LEU A 387 -25.29 -16.75 -18.15
CA LEU A 387 -25.91 -18.06 -18.37
C LEU A 387 -26.02 -18.90 -17.10
N LYS A 388 -25.39 -18.48 -15.98
CA LYS A 388 -25.44 -19.17 -14.68
C LYS A 388 -26.50 -18.60 -13.72
N HIS A 389 -27.14 -17.51 -14.10
CA HIS A 389 -28.27 -16.88 -13.41
C HIS A 389 -29.52 -16.92 -14.33
#